data_bceffb67195891d59f98531bc762f303
#
_entry.id   bceffb67195891d59f98531bc762f303
#
_cell.length_a   1.000
_cell.length_b   1.000
_cell.length_c   1.000
_cell.angle_alpha   90.00
_cell.angle_beta   90.00
_cell.angle_gamma   90.00
#
_symmetry.space_group_name_H-M   'P 1'
#
loop_
_entity.id
_entity.type
_entity.pdbx_description
1 polymer ?
#
loop_
_entity_poly.entity_id
_entity_poly.type
_entity_poly.pdbx_seq_one_letter_code
_entity_poly.pdbx_strand_id
1 'polypeptide(L)'
;MLTIKLNRKEYNYLCQASFLGDQCRKLLYSSEQQDDKYALKISEGQADEFRDLCSEQLQIAGFDEKYELTPEGEILECLVDKFFIG
;
A
#
# COMPACT_ATOMS: atom_id res chain seq x y z
N MET A 1 -10.05 -11.36 -10.39
CA MET A 1 -9.62 -10.09 -9.79
C MET A 1 -9.55 -10.21 -8.28
N LEU A 2 -8.54 -9.62 -7.69
CA LEU A 2 -8.30 -9.70 -6.25
C LEU A 2 -8.96 -8.54 -5.53
N THR A 3 -9.38 -8.75 -4.29
CA THR A 3 -9.89 -7.69 -3.43
C THR A 3 -8.94 -7.51 -2.25
N ILE A 4 -8.34 -6.33 -2.17
CA ILE A 4 -7.44 -5.97 -1.07
C ILE A 4 -8.18 -4.98 -0.18
N LYS A 5 -8.33 -5.30 1.09
CA LYS A 5 -9.00 -4.41 2.04
C LYS A 5 -7.97 -3.60 2.80
N LEU A 6 -8.06 -2.27 2.64
CA LEU A 6 -7.17 -1.33 3.31
C LEU A 6 -7.95 -0.63 4.43
N ASN A 7 -7.28 -0.40 5.56
CA ASN A 7 -7.86 0.45 6.58
C ASN A 7 -7.70 1.92 6.18
N ARG A 8 -8.34 2.83 6.93
CA ARG A 8 -8.30 4.26 6.61
C ARG A 8 -6.87 4.81 6.61
N LYS A 9 -6.05 4.38 7.55
CA LYS A 9 -4.67 4.84 7.68
C LYS A 9 -3.84 4.43 6.46
N GLU A 10 -3.97 3.18 6.04
CA GLU A 10 -3.28 2.65 4.87
C GLU A 10 -3.74 3.34 3.59
N TYR A 11 -5.04 3.51 3.44
CA TYR A 11 -5.61 4.18 2.27
C TYR A 11 -5.12 5.62 2.18
N ASN A 12 -5.19 6.38 3.28
CA ASN A 12 -4.74 7.76 3.30
C ASN A 12 -3.24 7.87 3.01
N TYR A 13 -2.46 6.96 3.56
CA TYR A 13 -1.02 6.93 3.30
C TYR A 13 -0.74 6.77 1.81
N LEU A 14 -1.39 5.81 1.17
CA LEU A 14 -1.19 5.55 -0.26
C LEU A 14 -1.67 6.70 -1.13
N CYS A 15 -2.79 7.34 -0.78
CA CYS A 15 -3.31 8.48 -1.52
C CYS A 15 -2.34 9.67 -1.50
N GLN A 16 -1.58 9.82 -0.43
CA GLN A 16 -0.62 10.91 -0.27
C GLN A 16 0.79 10.53 -0.73
N ALA A 17 1.02 9.27 -1.03
CA ALA A 17 2.36 8.78 -1.37
C ALA A 17 2.81 9.28 -2.73
N SER A 18 3.98 9.90 -2.77
CA SER A 18 4.56 10.41 -4.02
C SER A 18 5.22 9.33 -4.86
N PHE A 19 5.49 8.18 -4.26
CA PHE A 19 6.17 7.08 -4.96
C PHE A 19 5.23 6.24 -5.84
N LEU A 20 3.91 6.40 -5.68
CA LEU A 20 2.94 5.71 -6.52
C LEU A 20 2.75 6.44 -7.84
N GLY A 21 2.64 5.67 -8.92
CA GLY A 21 2.33 6.24 -10.23
C GLY A 21 0.85 6.61 -10.35
N ASP A 22 0.52 7.33 -11.42
CA ASP A 22 -0.85 7.78 -11.68
C ASP A 22 -1.83 6.61 -11.79
N GLN A 23 -1.40 5.50 -12.38
CA GLN A 23 -2.26 4.33 -12.53
C GLN A 23 -2.65 3.75 -11.17
N CYS A 24 -1.71 3.67 -10.25
CA CYS A 24 -1.97 3.18 -8.90
C CYS A 24 -2.93 4.10 -8.16
N ARG A 25 -2.76 5.42 -8.31
CA ARG A 25 -3.67 6.39 -7.70
C ARG A 25 -5.08 6.27 -8.23
N LYS A 26 -5.23 6.07 -9.54
CA LYS A 26 -6.55 5.88 -10.15
C LYS A 26 -7.23 4.64 -9.59
N LEU A 27 -6.48 3.57 -9.39
CA LEU A 27 -7.01 2.36 -8.77
C LEU A 27 -7.49 2.61 -7.35
N LEU A 28 -6.72 3.38 -6.57
CA LEU A 28 -7.12 3.75 -5.21
C LEU A 28 -8.42 4.56 -5.20
N TYR A 29 -8.54 5.53 -6.10
CA TYR A 29 -9.74 6.36 -6.17
C TYR A 29 -10.98 5.59 -6.62
N SER A 30 -10.80 4.48 -7.31
CA SER A 30 -11.91 3.64 -7.74
C SER A 30 -12.29 2.58 -6.70
N SER A 31 -11.58 2.52 -5.56
CA SER A 31 -11.91 1.57 -4.49
C SER A 31 -13.25 1.91 -3.85
N GLU A 32 -13.91 0.88 -3.32
CA GLU A 32 -15.20 1.05 -2.64
C GLU A 32 -14.98 1.20 -1.14
N GLN A 33 -15.56 2.25 -0.57
CA GLN A 33 -15.53 2.45 0.87
C GLN A 33 -16.59 1.57 1.52
N GLN A 34 -16.16 0.75 2.49
CA GLN A 34 -17.05 -0.12 3.26
C GLN A 34 -16.76 0.11 4.75
N ASP A 35 -17.61 0.88 5.42
CA ASP A 35 -17.42 1.29 6.81
C ASP A 35 -16.07 2.00 6.98
N ASP A 36 -15.14 1.43 7.75
CA ASP A 36 -13.83 2.00 7.99
C ASP A 36 -12.77 1.48 7.01
N LYS A 37 -13.19 0.68 6.03
CA LYS A 37 -12.26 0.02 5.12
C LYS A 37 -12.54 0.37 3.67
N TYR A 38 -11.50 0.21 2.85
CA TYR A 38 -11.58 0.46 1.41
C TYR A 38 -11.26 -0.84 0.69
N ALA A 39 -12.18 -1.30 -0.14
CA ALA A 39 -12.01 -2.51 -0.94
C ALA A 39 -11.41 -2.14 -2.29
N LEU A 40 -10.17 -2.52 -2.50
CA LEU A 40 -9.43 -2.25 -3.74
C LEU A 40 -9.46 -3.50 -4.61
N LYS A 41 -10.07 -3.39 -5.78
CA LYS A 41 -10.17 -4.50 -6.74
C LYS A 41 -9.10 -4.34 -7.81
N ILE A 42 -8.16 -5.26 -7.84
CA ILE A 42 -7.01 -5.18 -8.75
C ILE A 42 -6.63 -6.57 -9.26
N SER A 43 -5.84 -6.60 -10.33
CA SER A 43 -5.29 -7.83 -10.85
C SER A 43 -4.06 -8.26 -10.05
N GLU A 44 -3.60 -9.49 -10.26
CA GLU A 44 -2.39 -9.98 -9.62
C GLU A 44 -1.17 -9.14 -10.00
N GLY A 45 -1.06 -8.76 -11.28
CA GLY A 45 0.03 -7.91 -11.74
C GLY A 45 0.03 -6.53 -11.08
N GLN A 46 -1.16 -5.96 -10.88
CA GLN A 46 -1.31 -4.68 -10.18
C GLN A 46 -0.96 -4.81 -8.71
N ALA A 47 -1.33 -5.92 -8.07
CA ALA A 47 -0.97 -6.18 -6.68
C ALA A 47 0.55 -6.33 -6.53
N ASP A 48 1.20 -7.01 -7.46
CA ASP A 48 2.66 -7.12 -7.48
C ASP A 48 3.33 -5.75 -7.61
N GLU A 49 2.78 -4.87 -8.45
CA GLU A 49 3.30 -3.52 -8.62
C GLU A 49 3.19 -2.72 -7.33
N PHE A 50 2.04 -2.75 -6.66
CA PHE A 50 1.86 -2.10 -5.36
C PHE A 50 2.86 -2.65 -4.33
N ARG A 51 2.99 -3.97 -4.28
CA ARG A 51 3.92 -4.62 -3.34
C ARG A 51 5.36 -4.17 -3.59
N ASP A 52 5.79 -4.17 -4.85
CA ASP A 52 7.15 -3.79 -5.20
C ASP A 52 7.44 -2.34 -4.82
N LEU A 53 6.50 -1.44 -5.12
CA LEU A 53 6.64 -0.03 -4.78
C LEU A 53 6.70 0.18 -3.26
N CYS A 54 5.84 -0.49 -2.52
CA CYS A 54 5.84 -0.40 -1.07
C CYS A 54 7.11 -1.01 -0.47
N SER A 55 7.59 -2.14 -1.00
CA SER A 55 8.83 -2.79 -0.55
C SER A 55 10.03 -1.88 -0.77
N GLU A 56 10.10 -1.23 -1.92
CA GLU A 56 11.17 -0.32 -2.24
C GLU A 56 11.16 0.89 -1.31
N GLN A 57 9.99 1.45 -1.07
CA GLN A 57 9.85 2.59 -0.16
C GLN A 57 10.18 2.19 1.29
N LEU A 58 9.85 0.97 1.68
CA LEU A 58 10.19 0.44 3.00
C LEU A 58 11.71 0.45 3.23
N GLN A 59 12.49 0.10 2.23
CA GLN A 59 13.94 0.13 2.31
C GLN A 59 14.49 1.54 2.42
N ILE A 60 13.81 2.52 1.81
CA ILE A 60 14.27 3.91 1.79
C ILE A 60 13.86 4.65 3.06
N ALA A 61 12.62 4.50 3.51
CA ALA A 61 12.04 5.32 4.56
C ALA A 61 11.44 4.54 5.72
N GLY A 62 11.51 3.21 5.67
CA GLY A 62 10.88 2.37 6.69
C GLY A 62 11.70 2.18 7.97
N PHE A 63 12.98 2.54 7.93
CA PHE A 63 13.89 2.33 9.06
C PHE A 63 14.62 3.63 9.41
N ASP A 64 14.85 3.85 10.70
CA ASP A 64 15.60 5.01 11.17
C ASP A 64 17.12 4.72 11.20
N GLU A 65 17.88 5.66 11.77
CA GLU A 65 19.34 5.53 11.84
C GLU A 65 19.80 4.30 12.65
N LYS A 66 18.96 3.81 13.54
CA LYS A 66 19.24 2.63 14.37
C LYS A 66 18.68 1.35 13.77
N TYR A 67 18.18 1.42 12.54
CA TYR A 67 17.52 0.30 11.84
C TYR A 67 16.26 -0.16 12.56
N GLU A 68 15.62 0.72 13.32
CA GLU A 68 14.31 0.45 13.91
C GLU A 68 13.20 0.87 12.95
N LEU A 69 12.11 0.12 12.97
CA LEU A 69 10.97 0.37 12.09
C LEU A 69 10.29 1.69 12.46
N THR A 70 10.18 2.60 11.49
CA THR A 70 9.49 3.89 11.69
C THR A 70 7.97 3.68 11.63
N PRO A 71 7.15 4.67 12.09
CA PRO A 71 5.70 4.59 11.90
C PRO A 71 5.30 4.42 10.44
N GLU A 72 6.00 5.08 9.51
CA GLU A 72 5.78 4.87 8.08
C GLU A 72 6.16 3.44 7.68
N GLY A 73 7.25 2.92 8.21
CA GLY A 73 7.68 1.54 7.95
C GLY A 73 6.67 0.51 8.40
N GLU A 74 5.99 0.74 9.52
CA GLU A 74 4.94 -0.16 10.00
C GLU A 74 3.78 -0.22 9.00
N ILE A 75 3.38 0.92 8.45
CA ILE A 75 2.32 0.97 7.44
C ILE A 75 2.76 0.23 6.18
N LEU A 76 3.98 0.49 5.72
CA LEU A 76 4.53 -0.13 4.51
C LEU A 76 4.65 -1.64 4.67
N GLU A 77 5.09 -2.12 5.82
CA GLU A 77 5.22 -3.55 6.09
C GLU A 77 3.85 -4.24 6.02
N CYS A 78 2.82 -3.63 6.60
CA CYS A 78 1.46 -4.14 6.53
C CYS A 78 0.95 -4.16 5.08
N LEU A 79 1.26 -3.12 4.30
CA LEU A 79 0.85 -3.05 2.90
C LEU A 79 1.54 -4.12 2.06
N VAL A 80 2.83 -4.33 2.27
CA VAL A 80 3.57 -5.39 1.56
C VAL A 80 2.91 -6.74 1.81
N ASP A 81 2.56 -7.03 3.07
CA ASP A 81 1.89 -8.29 3.42
C ASP A 81 0.52 -8.41 2.74
N LYS A 82 -0.25 -7.33 2.70
CA LYS A 82 -1.58 -7.35 2.11
C LYS A 82 -1.55 -7.53 0.59
N PHE A 83 -0.55 -6.99 -0.08
CA PHE A 83 -0.40 -7.13 -1.52
C PHE A 83 0.36 -8.38 -1.91
N PHE A 84 0.86 -9.13 -0.96
CA PHE A 84 1.53 -10.40 -1.23
C PHE A 84 0.51 -11.47 -1.61
N ILE A 85 0.74 -12.07 -2.78
CA ILE A 85 -0.11 -13.13 -3.30
C ILE A 85 0.80 -14.34 -3.47
N GLY A 86 0.86 -15.14 -2.45
CA GLY A 86 1.79 -16.25 -2.47
C GLY A 86 1.17 -17.56 -2.77
#